data_92a77a67fc5ce116acc1226831aad4ea
#
_entry.id   92a77a67fc5ce116acc1226831aad4ea
#
_cell.length_a   1.000
_cell.length_b   1.000
_cell.length_c   1.000
_cell.angle_alpha   90.00
_cell.angle_beta   90.00
_cell.angle_gamma   90.00
#
_symmetry.space_group_name_H-M   'P 1'
#
loop_
_entity.id
_entity.type
_entity.pdbx_description
1 polymer ?
#
loop_
_entity_poly.entity_id
_entity_poly.type
_entity_poly.pdbx_seq_one_letter_code
_entity_poly.pdbx_strand_id
1 'polypeptide(L)'
;MKRLVPLSAIAAVLAMGGAAAAHHSGAMFDDKKTLVFENATVKEFQWSNPHAWLEVSVPTATGPQDWSLEMVGLGGMRRAGWKFNSVKPGDKIKVTVNPTRDGSHGGRADLVTLADGKVLRGQGPVRPNGAPAE
;
A
#
# COMPACT_ATOMS: atom_id res chain seq x y z
N MET A 1 -36.42 -57.35 12.23
CA MET A 1 -35.10 -56.87 12.68
C MET A 1 -34.79 -55.56 11.98
N LYS A 2 -34.94 -54.46 12.68
CA LYS A 2 -34.63 -53.14 12.14
C LYS A 2 -33.17 -52.86 12.43
N ARG A 3 -32.31 -52.74 11.40
CA ARG A 3 -30.92 -52.34 11.55
C ARG A 3 -30.88 -50.82 11.66
N LEU A 4 -30.48 -50.31 12.83
CA LEU A 4 -30.15 -48.93 13.05
C LEU A 4 -28.79 -48.66 12.44
N VAL A 5 -28.76 -47.77 11.45
CA VAL A 5 -27.50 -47.21 10.90
C VAL A 5 -27.05 -46.10 11.83
N PRO A 6 -25.79 -46.10 12.32
CA PRO A 6 -25.32 -45.02 13.18
C PRO A 6 -25.09 -43.75 12.37
N LEU A 7 -25.75 -42.70 12.80
CA LEU A 7 -25.67 -41.34 12.30
C LEU A 7 -24.43 -40.64 12.91
N SER A 8 -23.22 -41.08 12.56
CA SER A 8 -22.00 -40.55 13.15
C SER A 8 -20.85 -40.36 12.15
N ALA A 9 -21.14 -39.74 11.01
CA ALA A 9 -20.07 -39.47 10.02
C ALA A 9 -20.26 -38.17 9.23
N ILE A 10 -20.92 -37.14 9.78
CA ILE A 10 -21.01 -35.81 9.11
C ILE A 10 -20.75 -34.72 10.15
N ALA A 11 -19.54 -34.65 10.66
CA ALA A 11 -19.12 -33.53 11.52
C ALA A 11 -17.59 -33.26 11.49
N ALA A 12 -16.93 -33.49 10.39
CA ALA A 12 -15.48 -33.31 10.32
C ALA A 12 -14.95 -32.60 9.05
N VAL A 13 -15.74 -31.79 8.37
CA VAL A 13 -15.27 -31.09 7.13
C VAL A 13 -15.48 -29.57 7.18
N LEU A 14 -15.73 -28.97 8.32
CA LEU A 14 -15.95 -27.50 8.42
C LEU A 14 -14.90 -26.76 9.26
N ALA A 15 -13.67 -27.26 9.36
CA ALA A 15 -12.61 -26.59 10.12
C ALA A 15 -11.33 -26.34 9.30
N MET A 16 -11.40 -26.20 8.00
CA MET A 16 -10.29 -25.72 7.17
C MET A 16 -10.69 -24.46 6.39
N GLY A 17 -11.40 -23.56 7.04
CA GLY A 17 -11.38 -22.15 6.68
C GLY A 17 -10.03 -21.61 7.06
N GLY A 18 -9.00 -21.96 6.27
CA GLY A 18 -7.69 -21.35 6.39
C GLY A 18 -7.90 -19.85 6.31
N ALA A 19 -7.52 -19.13 7.36
CA ALA A 19 -7.25 -17.74 7.26
C ALA A 19 -6.27 -17.58 6.08
N ALA A 20 -6.77 -17.23 4.91
CA ALA A 20 -5.97 -16.58 3.91
C ALA A 20 -5.56 -15.25 4.55
N ALA A 21 -4.58 -15.33 5.44
CA ALA A 21 -3.81 -14.18 5.83
C ALA A 21 -3.25 -13.69 4.51
N ALA A 22 -3.87 -12.67 3.96
CA ALA A 22 -3.28 -11.84 2.95
C ALA A 22 -2.07 -11.19 3.62
N HIS A 23 -1.01 -11.96 3.78
CA HIS A 23 0.30 -11.40 3.92
C HIS A 23 0.56 -10.76 2.56
N HIS A 24 0.18 -9.50 2.43
CA HIS A 24 0.81 -8.60 1.50
C HIS A 24 2.27 -8.56 1.94
N SER A 25 3.00 -9.60 1.54
CA SER A 25 4.41 -9.67 1.82
C SER A 25 5.04 -8.52 1.04
N GLY A 26 5.91 -7.74 1.69
CA GLY A 26 6.74 -6.75 1.00
C GLY A 26 7.50 -7.34 -0.19
N ALA A 27 7.44 -8.67 -0.38
CA ALA A 27 7.99 -9.42 -1.50
C ALA A 27 7.45 -9.02 -2.88
N MET A 28 6.26 -8.42 -2.97
CA MET A 28 5.74 -7.93 -4.25
C MET A 28 6.45 -6.66 -4.75
N PHE A 29 7.11 -5.92 -3.87
CA PHE A 29 7.85 -4.71 -4.22
C PHE A 29 9.34 -5.01 -4.38
N ASP A 30 10.00 -4.26 -5.27
CA ASP A 30 11.44 -4.34 -5.45
C ASP A 30 12.15 -3.29 -4.60
N ASP A 31 12.53 -3.66 -3.38
CA ASP A 31 13.20 -2.78 -2.42
C ASP A 31 14.61 -2.35 -2.88
N LYS A 32 15.17 -3.02 -3.89
CA LYS A 32 16.47 -2.67 -4.49
C LYS A 32 16.35 -1.64 -5.61
N LYS A 33 15.13 -1.36 -6.06
CA LYS A 33 14.84 -0.42 -7.13
C LYS A 33 14.07 0.77 -6.59
N THR A 34 14.50 1.96 -6.94
CA THR A 34 13.80 3.19 -6.62
C THR A 34 13.53 3.98 -7.89
N LEU A 35 12.27 4.31 -8.12
CA LEU A 35 11.85 5.26 -9.13
C LEU A 35 11.63 6.62 -8.48
N VAL A 36 11.86 7.69 -9.23
CA VAL A 36 11.60 9.06 -8.78
C VAL A 36 10.65 9.72 -9.78
N PHE A 37 9.48 10.10 -9.30
CA PHE A 37 8.50 10.86 -10.08
C PHE A 37 8.54 12.32 -9.64
N GLU A 38 9.18 13.18 -10.42
CA GLU A 38 9.42 14.58 -10.06
C GLU A 38 8.16 15.45 -10.11
N ASN A 39 7.22 15.15 -11.00
CA ASN A 39 6.04 15.96 -11.28
C ASN A 39 4.77 15.11 -11.34
N ALA A 40 4.58 14.24 -10.37
CA ALA A 40 3.36 13.45 -10.28
C ALA A 40 2.17 14.35 -9.88
N THR A 41 1.04 14.15 -10.54
CA THR A 41 -0.21 14.81 -10.19
C THR A 41 -1.06 13.87 -9.36
N VAL A 42 -1.47 14.29 -8.18
CA VAL A 42 -2.38 13.51 -7.33
C VAL A 42 -3.74 13.41 -8.04
N LYS A 43 -4.24 12.20 -8.20
CA LYS A 43 -5.59 11.90 -8.69
C LYS A 43 -6.55 11.63 -7.55
N GLU A 44 -6.10 10.84 -6.58
CA GLU A 44 -6.88 10.45 -5.40
C GLU A 44 -5.94 10.15 -4.23
N PHE A 45 -6.38 10.44 -3.03
CA PHE A 45 -5.73 10.03 -1.80
C PHE A 45 -6.73 9.26 -0.93
N GLN A 46 -6.56 7.95 -0.86
CA GLN A 46 -7.42 7.07 -0.09
C GLN A 46 -6.88 6.95 1.33
N TRP A 47 -7.50 7.65 2.26
CA TRP A 47 -7.18 7.63 3.68
C TRP A 47 -7.87 6.45 4.36
N SER A 48 -7.27 5.24 4.27
CA SER A 48 -7.90 3.97 4.61
C SER A 48 -6.97 2.99 5.34
N ASN A 49 -7.57 1.98 5.97
CA ASN A 49 -6.91 0.82 6.54
C ASN A 49 -7.29 -0.44 5.72
N PRO A 50 -6.44 -1.48 5.68
CA PRO A 50 -5.13 -1.62 6.36
C PRO A 50 -4.02 -0.77 5.75
N HIS A 51 -4.19 -0.27 4.53
CA HIS A 51 -3.26 0.58 3.80
C HIS A 51 -3.94 1.82 3.27
N ALA A 52 -3.23 2.96 3.33
CA ALA A 52 -3.60 4.14 2.56
C ALA A 52 -3.05 3.99 1.12
N TRP A 53 -3.68 4.67 0.16
CA TRP A 53 -3.29 4.62 -1.24
C TRP A 53 -3.20 6.02 -1.83
N LEU A 54 -2.20 6.22 -2.65
CA LEU A 54 -1.97 7.46 -3.38
C LEU A 54 -1.98 7.17 -4.87
N GLU A 55 -3.08 7.56 -5.54
CA GLU A 55 -3.22 7.44 -6.98
C GLU A 55 -2.65 8.68 -7.63
N VAL A 56 -1.70 8.50 -8.54
CA VAL A 56 -1.02 9.61 -9.21
C VAL A 56 -0.96 9.41 -10.71
N SER A 57 -0.91 10.50 -11.44
CA SER A 57 -0.60 10.54 -12.88
C SER A 57 0.80 11.10 -13.07
N VAL A 58 1.66 10.33 -13.73
CA VAL A 58 3.07 10.65 -13.96
C VAL A 58 3.25 11.02 -15.43
N PRO A 59 3.80 12.22 -15.76
CA PRO A 59 4.08 12.58 -17.14
C PRO A 59 5.20 11.69 -17.70
N THR A 60 5.01 11.18 -18.91
CA THR A 60 6.00 10.44 -19.67
C THR A 60 6.12 10.99 -21.10
N ALA A 61 7.16 10.57 -21.83
CA ALA A 61 7.36 10.99 -23.22
C ALA A 61 6.20 10.60 -24.15
N THR A 62 5.43 9.57 -23.80
CA THR A 62 4.30 9.05 -24.59
C THR A 62 2.94 9.45 -24.03
N GLY A 63 2.89 10.31 -23.02
CA GLY A 63 1.68 10.78 -22.35
C GLY A 63 1.66 10.41 -20.86
N PRO A 64 0.63 10.84 -20.13
CA PRO A 64 0.52 10.57 -18.71
C PRO A 64 0.26 9.09 -18.46
N GLN A 65 0.87 8.58 -17.37
CA GLN A 65 0.76 7.20 -16.93
C GLN A 65 0.28 7.17 -15.48
N ASP A 66 -0.79 6.43 -15.23
CA ASP A 66 -1.36 6.31 -13.89
C ASP A 66 -0.63 5.26 -13.06
N TRP A 67 -0.38 5.60 -11.79
CA TRP A 67 0.28 4.74 -10.81
C TRP A 67 -0.52 4.67 -9.53
N SER A 68 -0.60 3.45 -8.95
CA SER A 68 -1.21 3.19 -7.64
C SER A 68 -0.11 2.93 -6.62
N LEU A 69 -0.01 3.77 -5.61
CA LEU A 69 1.08 3.74 -4.64
C LEU A 69 0.56 3.38 -3.26
N GLU A 70 1.02 2.23 -2.77
CA GLU A 70 0.70 1.75 -1.42
C GLU A 70 1.48 2.53 -0.36
N MET A 71 0.80 2.83 0.73
CA MET A 71 1.35 3.45 1.92
C MET A 71 0.92 2.65 3.16
N VAL A 72 1.55 2.90 4.30
CA VAL A 72 1.12 2.24 5.55
C VAL A 72 -0.29 2.66 5.95
N GLY A 73 -0.89 1.91 6.86
CA GLY A 73 -2.19 2.24 7.42
C GLY A 73 -2.20 3.52 8.26
N LEU A 74 -3.40 3.97 8.63
CA LEU A 74 -3.65 5.29 9.23
C LEU A 74 -2.84 5.56 10.49
N GLY A 75 -2.56 4.54 11.31
CA GLY A 75 -1.73 4.69 12.51
C GLY A 75 -0.31 5.14 12.16
N GLY A 76 0.34 4.47 11.21
CA GLY A 76 1.67 4.82 10.70
C GLY A 76 1.68 6.17 10.01
N MET A 77 0.67 6.44 9.18
CA MET A 77 0.52 7.70 8.47
C MET A 77 0.44 8.90 9.43
N ARG A 78 -0.40 8.81 10.47
CA ARG A 78 -0.53 9.88 11.48
C ARG A 78 0.79 10.11 12.22
N ARG A 79 1.50 9.05 12.62
CA ARG A 79 2.81 9.17 13.28
C ARG A 79 3.87 9.79 12.36
N ALA A 80 3.76 9.57 11.05
CA ALA A 80 4.64 10.20 10.05
C ALA A 80 4.22 11.64 9.70
N GLY A 81 3.18 12.18 10.33
CA GLY A 81 2.75 13.57 10.15
C GLY A 81 1.71 13.79 9.06
N TRP A 82 1.17 12.72 8.47
CA TRP A 82 0.09 12.80 7.49
C TRP A 82 -1.25 13.10 8.14
N LYS A 83 -2.08 13.80 7.38
CA LYS A 83 -3.50 14.04 7.65
C LYS A 83 -4.31 13.64 6.42
N PHE A 84 -5.60 13.40 6.59
CA PHE A 84 -6.51 13.04 5.49
C PHE A 84 -6.52 14.07 4.35
N ASN A 85 -6.15 15.32 4.65
CA ASN A 85 -6.09 16.44 3.69
C ASN A 85 -4.66 16.91 3.39
N SER A 86 -3.64 16.09 3.65
CA SER A 86 -2.24 16.44 3.34
C SER A 86 -2.01 16.65 1.86
N VAL A 87 -2.73 15.93 1.03
CA VAL A 87 -2.77 16.10 -0.44
C VAL A 87 -4.22 16.04 -0.92
N LYS A 88 -4.47 16.62 -2.07
CA LYS A 88 -5.76 16.63 -2.75
C LYS A 88 -5.59 16.44 -4.25
N PRO A 89 -6.63 16.00 -4.98
CA PRO A 89 -6.60 15.91 -6.43
C PRO A 89 -6.10 17.21 -7.07
N GLY A 90 -5.18 17.06 -8.02
CA GLY A 90 -4.55 18.17 -8.73
C GLY A 90 -3.24 18.67 -8.14
N ASP A 91 -2.90 18.29 -6.91
CA ASP A 91 -1.62 18.67 -6.31
C ASP A 91 -0.45 18.06 -7.10
N LYS A 92 0.60 18.84 -7.28
CA LYS A 92 1.87 18.39 -7.85
C LYS A 92 2.81 17.97 -6.71
N ILE A 93 3.33 16.76 -6.81
CA ILE A 93 4.20 16.18 -5.82
C ILE A 93 5.42 15.55 -6.49
N LYS A 94 6.49 15.40 -5.71
CA LYS A 94 7.59 14.48 -6.02
C LYS A 94 7.42 13.25 -5.13
N VAL A 95 7.58 12.06 -5.69
CA VAL A 95 7.50 10.82 -4.92
C VAL A 95 8.58 9.83 -5.31
N THR A 96 9.21 9.22 -4.33
CA THR A 96 10.09 8.07 -4.52
C THR A 96 9.30 6.79 -4.30
N VAL A 97 9.50 5.80 -5.16
CA VAL A 97 8.67 4.59 -5.25
C VAL A 97 9.55 3.36 -5.38
N ASN A 98 9.29 2.35 -4.55
CA ASN A 98 9.75 0.99 -4.83
C ASN A 98 8.69 0.31 -5.70
N PRO A 99 8.98 0.01 -6.97
CA PRO A 99 7.98 -0.52 -7.90
C PRO A 99 7.62 -1.97 -7.59
N THR A 100 6.47 -2.40 -8.10
CA THR A 100 6.12 -3.83 -8.13
C THR A 100 7.09 -4.62 -9.02
N ARG A 101 7.35 -5.87 -8.66
CA ARG A 101 8.26 -6.75 -9.42
C ARG A 101 7.67 -7.27 -10.72
N ASP A 102 6.34 -7.26 -10.83
CA ASP A 102 5.62 -7.76 -12.01
C ASP A 102 5.57 -6.77 -13.18
N GLY A 103 6.12 -5.55 -13.00
CA GLY A 103 6.14 -4.51 -14.02
C GLY A 103 4.84 -3.73 -14.16
N SER A 104 3.85 -3.97 -13.32
CA SER A 104 2.65 -3.14 -13.26
C SER A 104 2.98 -1.71 -12.80
N HIS A 105 2.09 -0.75 -13.11
CA HIS A 105 2.23 0.64 -12.63
C HIS A 105 1.75 0.76 -11.18
N GLY A 106 2.40 0.03 -10.32
CA GLY A 106 2.18 0.00 -8.89
C GLY A 106 3.49 0.08 -8.14
N GLY A 107 3.43 0.44 -6.88
CA GLY A 107 4.60 0.51 -6.03
C GLY A 107 4.27 0.91 -4.61
N ARG A 108 5.30 0.98 -3.82
CA ARG A 108 5.24 1.47 -2.45
C ARG A 108 5.84 2.88 -2.40
N ALA A 109 5.04 3.89 -2.00
CA ALA A 109 5.55 5.24 -1.81
C ALA A 109 6.46 5.29 -0.59
N ASP A 110 7.69 5.81 -0.73
CA ASP A 110 8.62 6.01 0.39
C ASP A 110 8.63 7.47 0.85
N LEU A 111 9.16 8.38 0.04
CA LEU A 111 9.20 9.81 0.36
C LEU A 111 8.27 10.57 -0.57
N VAL A 112 7.44 11.43 0.00
CA VAL A 112 6.54 12.31 -0.75
C VAL A 112 6.87 13.75 -0.39
N THR A 113 7.32 14.53 -1.39
CA THR A 113 7.51 15.97 -1.24
C THR A 113 6.24 16.66 -1.73
N LEU A 114 5.56 17.34 -0.81
CA LEU A 114 4.34 18.08 -1.07
C LEU A 114 4.62 19.37 -1.85
N ALA A 115 3.57 20.00 -2.37
CA ALA A 115 3.66 21.23 -3.13
C ALA A 115 4.31 22.40 -2.34
N ASP A 116 4.19 22.41 -1.03
CA ASP A 116 4.82 23.40 -0.12
C ASP A 116 6.28 23.07 0.24
N GLY A 117 6.83 21.97 -0.29
CA GLY A 117 8.19 21.50 -0.03
C GLY A 117 8.33 20.60 1.21
N LYS A 118 7.26 20.38 1.96
CA LYS A 118 7.30 19.45 3.11
C LYS A 118 7.48 18.02 2.62
N VAL A 119 8.38 17.28 3.28
CA VAL A 119 8.63 15.86 2.97
C VAL A 119 7.99 14.98 4.03
N LEU A 120 7.18 14.02 3.60
CA LEU A 120 6.51 13.03 4.45
C LEU A 120 6.87 11.62 3.99
N ARG A 121 6.96 10.68 4.94
CA ARG A 121 7.22 9.26 4.63
C ARG A 121 5.93 8.50 4.43
N GLY A 122 5.82 7.78 3.32
CA GLY A 122 4.67 6.92 3.01
C GLY A 122 4.65 5.60 3.79
N GLN A 123 5.81 5.18 4.29
CA GLN A 123 5.98 3.92 5.03
C GLN A 123 6.06 4.11 6.56
N GLY A 124 5.51 5.23 7.05
CA GLY A 124 5.52 5.55 8.47
C GLY A 124 6.87 6.07 8.99
N PRO A 125 6.97 6.39 10.28
CA PRO A 125 8.21 6.87 10.87
C PRO A 125 9.29 5.78 10.89
N VAL A 126 10.56 6.20 10.82
CA VAL A 126 11.69 5.29 10.98
C VAL A 126 11.97 5.10 12.47
N ARG A 127 12.18 3.86 12.91
CA ARG A 127 12.67 3.59 14.26
C ARG A 127 14.13 4.04 14.41
N PRO A 128 14.63 4.29 15.63
CA PRO A 128 16.01 4.70 15.85
C PRO A 128 17.06 3.75 15.24
N ASN A 129 16.71 2.47 15.07
CA ASN A 129 17.56 1.46 14.41
C ASN A 129 17.42 1.41 12.88
N GLY A 130 16.70 2.35 12.27
CA GLY A 130 16.48 2.42 10.82
C GLY A 130 15.39 1.49 10.28
N ALA A 131 14.79 0.65 11.11
CA ALA A 131 13.68 -0.21 10.68
C ALA A 131 12.36 0.59 10.56
N PRO A 132 11.47 0.25 9.62
CA PRO A 132 10.12 0.83 9.58
C PRO A 132 9.37 0.57 10.88
N ALA A 133 8.61 1.53 11.36
CA ALA A 133 7.69 1.33 12.47
C ALA A 133 6.43 0.62 11.94
N GLU A 134 6.14 -0.56 12.46
CA GLU A 134 4.88 -1.28 12.22
C GLU A 134 3.68 -0.54 12.80
#